data_3c6033d68f9eebf13386d46e7046b02e
#
_entry.id   3c6033d68f9eebf13386d46e7046b02e
#
_cell.length_a   1.000
_cell.length_b   1.000
_cell.length_c   1.000
_cell.angle_alpha   90.00
_cell.angle_beta   90.00
_cell.angle_gamma   90.00
#
_symmetry.space_group_name_H-M   'P 1'
#
loop_
_entity.id
_entity.type
_entity.pdbx_description
1 polymer ?
#
loop_
_entity_poly.entity_id
_entity_poly.type
_entity_poly.pdbx_seq_one_letter_code
_entity_poly.pdbx_strand_id
1 'polypeptide(L)'
;ETVLLRLFSGAGVNGLAAMRQIDKRNNMTIWRPFLDLSRAHIEQWSQQLGFDYVTDPTNHDTHYARAWCREVLWDVIQTRFPKMQAAIARTSYLMQDTAEILENVLQKDWQYCATDNEIDLLALSQFSAARQRQLLSAWVKGDDQYRPSYDMVQRLQQEVILAKPDAKATLHINQHYYVRYQKKLYRLTHDILYAEKQSSIANVSSQYYEIGQFIQVAAGKFRIESQTIGLSPKLLGRELRLIKRQGGEKIHLYGRVGHWPLKKAIQEAQILPWLRHTIQILVVDNVMLGVLSPKGFWLAHSDYVEHGGWQPVLISDCGDFSQQSFSHDE
;
A
#
# COMPACT_ATOMS: atom_id res chain seq x y z
N GLU A 1 23.88 25.06 6.77
CA GLU A 1 24.07 23.93 7.68
C GLU A 1 23.27 22.70 7.21
N THR A 2 21.94 22.81 7.06
CA THR A 2 21.04 21.67 6.72
C THR A 2 21.46 20.94 5.45
N VAL A 3 21.88 21.64 4.39
CA VAL A 3 22.34 21.02 3.14
C VAL A 3 23.59 20.18 3.37
N LEU A 4 24.57 20.73 4.11
CA LEU A 4 25.81 20.02 4.40
C LEU A 4 25.58 18.75 5.22
N LEU A 5 24.80 18.86 6.30
CA LEU A 5 24.47 17.73 7.16
C LEU A 5 23.73 16.62 6.39
N ARG A 6 22.83 17.00 5.51
CA ARG A 6 22.12 16.04 4.65
C ARG A 6 23.02 15.40 3.60
N LEU A 7 23.96 16.19 3.03
CA LEU A 7 24.97 15.67 2.10
C LEU A 7 25.84 14.61 2.78
N PHE A 8 26.33 14.90 3.99
CA PHE A 8 27.16 13.95 4.75
C PHE A 8 26.39 12.71 5.22
N SER A 9 25.07 12.81 5.32
CA SER A 9 24.17 11.67 5.59
C SER A 9 23.77 10.88 4.34
N GLY A 10 24.36 11.20 3.16
CA GLY A 10 24.04 10.49 1.91
C GLY A 10 22.67 10.83 1.33
N ALA A 11 22.11 11.99 1.64
CA ALA A 11 20.81 12.39 1.15
C ALA A 11 20.84 12.67 -0.36
N GLY A 12 19.82 12.13 -1.07
CA GLY A 12 19.59 12.42 -2.50
C GLY A 12 18.93 13.78 -2.73
N VAL A 13 18.38 13.97 -3.94
CA VAL A 13 17.78 15.23 -4.42
C VAL A 13 16.84 15.87 -3.40
N ASN A 14 15.87 15.12 -2.86
CA ASN A 14 14.91 15.63 -1.88
C ASN A 14 15.56 16.11 -0.57
N GLY A 15 16.65 15.49 -0.17
CA GLY A 15 17.41 15.94 0.99
C GLY A 15 18.21 17.22 0.71
N LEU A 16 18.87 17.29 -0.42
CA LEU A 16 19.68 18.45 -0.84
C LEU A 16 18.81 19.66 -1.24
N ALA A 17 17.54 19.45 -1.59
CA ALA A 17 16.54 20.51 -1.76
C ALA A 17 16.33 21.33 -0.47
N ALA A 18 16.80 20.83 0.68
CA ALA A 18 16.79 21.49 2.00
C ALA A 18 15.37 21.96 2.43
N MET A 19 15.30 23.22 2.91
CA MET A 19 14.04 23.82 3.36
C MET A 19 13.45 24.66 2.24
N ARG A 20 12.13 24.53 2.01
CA ARG A 20 11.37 25.41 1.12
C ARG A 20 10.79 26.57 1.93
N GLN A 21 10.59 27.72 1.28
CA GLN A 21 9.93 28.86 1.91
C GLN A 21 8.48 28.50 2.34
N ILE A 22 7.79 27.76 1.48
CA ILE A 22 6.48 27.17 1.80
C ILE A 22 6.60 25.65 1.66
N ASP A 23 6.16 24.94 2.69
CA ASP A 23 6.19 23.49 2.77
C ASP A 23 4.85 22.97 3.32
N LYS A 24 4.38 21.83 2.87
CA LYS A 24 3.14 21.21 3.37
C LYS A 24 3.50 19.90 4.07
N ARG A 25 3.06 19.75 5.32
CA ARG A 25 3.26 18.52 6.12
C ARG A 25 2.02 18.25 6.95
N ASN A 26 1.50 17.02 6.88
CA ASN A 26 0.37 16.57 7.69
C ASN A 26 -0.79 17.59 7.73
N ASN A 27 -1.27 18.02 6.56
CA ASN A 27 -2.30 19.05 6.37
C ASN A 27 -1.96 20.46 6.93
N MET A 28 -0.73 20.68 7.40
CA MET A 28 -0.25 22.00 7.83
C MET A 28 0.59 22.64 6.74
N THR A 29 0.40 23.95 6.55
CA THR A 29 1.30 24.78 5.73
C THR A 29 2.33 25.44 6.63
N ILE A 30 3.59 25.14 6.40
CA ILE A 30 4.71 25.75 7.11
C ILE A 30 5.26 26.85 6.21
N TRP A 31 5.18 28.10 6.68
CA TRP A 31 5.77 29.24 6.00
C TRP A 31 7.01 29.72 6.73
N ARG A 32 8.09 29.96 5.99
CA ARG A 32 9.39 30.44 6.50
C ARG A 32 9.74 31.78 5.87
N PRO A 33 9.17 32.89 6.37
CA PRO A 33 9.30 34.21 5.72
C PRO A 33 10.76 34.73 5.69
N PHE A 34 11.59 34.32 6.63
CA PHE A 34 12.99 34.77 6.77
C PHE A 34 14.01 33.84 6.14
N LEU A 35 13.60 32.85 5.33
CA LEU A 35 14.53 31.85 4.78
C LEU A 35 15.62 32.47 3.90
N ASP A 36 15.30 33.56 3.20
CA ASP A 36 16.22 34.25 2.29
C ASP A 36 17.04 35.34 2.99
N LEU A 37 16.80 35.57 4.28
CA LEU A 37 17.55 36.57 5.07
C LEU A 37 18.74 35.92 5.78
N SER A 38 19.85 36.65 5.83
CA SER A 38 20.98 36.21 6.65
C SER A 38 20.67 36.35 8.14
N ARG A 39 21.26 35.48 8.95
CA ARG A 39 21.15 35.58 10.42
C ARG A 39 21.56 36.94 10.93
N ALA A 40 22.65 37.51 10.39
CA ALA A 40 23.12 38.84 10.77
C ALA A 40 22.07 39.94 10.55
N HIS A 41 21.32 39.91 9.43
CA HIS A 41 20.21 40.84 9.20
C HIS A 41 19.10 40.70 10.26
N ILE A 42 18.74 39.45 10.60
CA ILE A 42 17.70 39.19 11.61
C ILE A 42 18.13 39.66 12.98
N GLU A 43 19.38 39.44 13.37
CA GLU A 43 19.97 39.90 14.63
C GLU A 43 20.04 41.46 14.70
N GLN A 44 20.44 42.09 13.61
CA GLN A 44 20.42 43.56 13.50
C GLN A 44 19.00 44.11 13.67
N TRP A 45 18.00 43.53 13.06
CA TRP A 45 16.60 43.95 13.21
C TRP A 45 16.10 43.73 14.65
N SER A 46 16.43 42.58 15.26
CA SER A 46 16.08 42.32 16.65
C SER A 46 16.64 43.39 17.60
N GLN A 47 17.88 43.77 17.40
CA GLN A 47 18.53 44.84 18.18
C GLN A 47 17.85 46.21 17.95
N GLN A 48 17.56 46.56 16.69
CA GLN A 48 16.90 47.83 16.36
C GLN A 48 15.49 47.93 16.93
N LEU A 49 14.77 46.79 17.00
CA LEU A 49 13.41 46.73 17.53
C LEU A 49 13.38 46.52 19.07
N GLY A 50 14.53 46.38 19.72
CA GLY A 50 14.61 46.20 21.15
C GLY A 50 14.05 44.87 21.65
N PHE A 51 14.08 43.82 20.84
CA PHE A 51 13.64 42.51 21.29
C PHE A 51 14.75 41.81 22.11
N ASP A 52 14.43 41.48 23.33
CA ASP A 52 15.25 40.59 24.15
C ASP A 52 15.02 39.14 23.75
N TYR A 53 16.11 38.41 23.54
CA TYR A 53 16.03 36.97 23.26
C TYR A 53 17.01 36.20 24.13
N VAL A 54 16.62 34.99 24.48
CA VAL A 54 17.46 34.07 25.26
C VAL A 54 18.45 33.37 24.35
N THR A 55 19.74 33.46 24.71
CA THR A 55 20.77 32.65 24.03
C THR A 55 20.89 31.32 24.73
N ASP A 56 20.47 30.26 24.05
CA ASP A 56 20.60 28.88 24.54
C ASP A 56 22.08 28.44 24.41
N PRO A 57 22.77 28.09 25.52
CA PRO A 57 24.16 27.64 25.49
C PRO A 57 24.42 26.44 24.57
N THR A 58 23.39 25.57 24.35
CA THR A 58 23.52 24.41 23.48
C THR A 58 23.75 24.81 22.02
N ASN A 59 23.43 26.03 21.62
CA ASN A 59 23.71 26.55 20.28
C ASN A 59 25.20 26.60 19.93
N HIS A 60 26.07 26.66 20.93
CA HIS A 60 27.54 26.72 20.79
C HIS A 60 28.22 25.41 21.21
N ASP A 61 27.45 24.41 21.67
CA ASP A 61 28.00 23.11 22.04
C ASP A 61 28.31 22.28 20.79
N THR A 62 29.60 22.16 20.47
CA THR A 62 30.10 21.46 19.29
C THR A 62 29.95 19.94 19.34
N HIS A 63 29.48 19.34 20.43
CA HIS A 63 29.05 17.97 20.47
C HIS A 63 27.83 17.73 19.54
N TYR A 64 27.01 18.76 19.34
CA TYR A 64 25.91 18.69 18.38
C TYR A 64 26.39 18.99 16.96
N ALA A 65 26.06 18.11 16.02
CA ALA A 65 26.50 18.23 14.62
C ALA A 65 26.17 19.60 13.98
N ARG A 66 25.05 20.23 14.35
CA ARG A 66 24.69 21.57 13.85
C ARG A 66 25.58 22.68 14.40
N ALA A 67 25.86 22.66 15.71
CA ALA A 67 26.75 23.62 16.33
C ALA A 67 28.17 23.45 15.79
N TRP A 68 28.67 22.20 15.70
CA TRP A 68 29.97 21.91 15.10
C TRP A 68 30.07 22.40 13.65
N CYS A 69 29.03 22.17 12.83
CA CYS A 69 29.00 22.64 11.45
C CYS A 69 29.09 24.15 11.35
N ARG A 70 28.47 24.88 12.30
CA ARG A 70 28.44 26.34 12.35
C ARG A 70 29.76 26.92 12.88
N GLU A 71 30.27 26.41 13.99
CA GLU A 71 31.36 26.98 14.73
C GLU A 71 32.73 26.55 14.17
N VAL A 72 32.81 25.37 13.56
CA VAL A 72 34.08 24.79 13.11
C VAL A 72 34.13 24.65 11.59
N LEU A 73 33.20 23.88 11.01
CA LEU A 73 33.26 23.52 9.59
C LEU A 73 33.05 24.75 8.69
N TRP A 74 32.15 25.64 9.10
CA TRP A 74 31.76 26.80 8.30
C TRP A 74 32.93 27.71 8.03
N ASP A 75 33.68 28.08 9.04
CA ASP A 75 34.82 28.98 8.94
C ASP A 75 35.96 28.39 8.10
N VAL A 76 36.22 27.08 8.27
CA VAL A 76 37.24 26.38 7.47
C VAL A 76 36.90 26.44 5.99
N ILE A 77 35.64 26.13 5.64
CA ILE A 77 35.22 26.10 4.23
C ILE A 77 35.17 27.54 3.68
N GLN A 78 34.62 28.50 4.44
CA GLN A 78 34.46 29.88 3.99
C GLN A 78 35.82 30.55 3.70
N THR A 79 36.84 30.26 4.49
CA THR A 79 38.20 30.74 4.23
C THR A 79 38.72 30.35 2.84
N ARG A 80 38.44 29.13 2.40
CA ARG A 80 38.87 28.62 1.09
C ARG A 80 37.91 28.97 -0.03
N PHE A 81 36.60 29.01 0.29
CA PHE A 81 35.52 29.26 -0.64
C PHE A 81 34.60 30.38 -0.15
N PRO A 82 35.00 31.66 -0.28
CA PRO A 82 34.26 32.81 0.30
C PRO A 82 32.81 32.94 -0.17
N LYS A 83 32.48 32.42 -1.38
CA LYS A 83 31.13 32.46 -1.97
C LYS A 83 30.34 31.17 -1.71
N MET A 84 30.79 30.26 -0.83
CA MET A 84 30.18 28.96 -0.63
C MET A 84 28.72 29.02 -0.22
N GLN A 85 28.34 30.01 0.61
CA GLN A 85 26.97 30.19 1.08
C GLN A 85 25.99 30.36 -0.11
N ALA A 86 26.32 31.27 -1.00
CA ALA A 86 25.52 31.51 -2.20
C ALA A 86 25.54 30.31 -3.16
N ALA A 87 26.65 29.59 -3.24
CA ALA A 87 26.75 28.38 -4.06
C ALA A 87 25.88 27.25 -3.50
N ILE A 88 25.91 27.01 -2.18
CA ILE A 88 25.07 25.99 -1.50
C ILE A 88 23.58 26.35 -1.64
N ALA A 89 23.21 27.63 -1.43
CA ALA A 89 21.84 28.08 -1.60
C ALA A 89 21.35 27.82 -3.03
N ARG A 90 22.12 28.23 -4.05
CA ARG A 90 21.79 27.98 -5.44
C ARG A 90 21.65 26.48 -5.76
N THR A 91 22.55 25.64 -5.26
CA THR A 91 22.45 24.19 -5.41
C THR A 91 21.14 23.68 -4.80
N SER A 92 20.76 24.17 -3.63
CA SER A 92 19.49 23.79 -2.99
C SER A 92 18.27 24.17 -3.84
N TYR A 93 18.24 25.38 -4.43
CA TYR A 93 17.15 25.76 -5.34
C TYR A 93 17.10 24.87 -6.60
N LEU A 94 18.24 24.57 -7.23
CA LEU A 94 18.28 23.67 -8.38
C LEU A 94 17.80 22.24 -8.00
N MET A 95 18.10 21.80 -6.79
CA MET A 95 17.58 20.54 -6.27
C MET A 95 16.08 20.59 -5.99
N GLN A 96 15.51 21.74 -5.62
CA GLN A 96 14.06 21.91 -5.49
C GLN A 96 13.36 21.78 -6.84
N ASP A 97 13.87 22.43 -7.88
CA ASP A 97 13.34 22.32 -9.25
C ASP A 97 13.44 20.87 -9.74
N THR A 98 14.59 20.22 -9.51
CA THR A 98 14.80 18.80 -9.86
C THR A 98 13.81 17.90 -9.13
N ALA A 99 13.59 18.14 -7.84
CA ALA A 99 12.63 17.36 -7.03
C ALA A 99 11.20 17.49 -7.57
N GLU A 100 10.81 18.69 -8.03
CA GLU A 100 9.49 18.90 -8.64
C GLU A 100 9.34 18.14 -9.96
N ILE A 101 10.36 18.19 -10.83
CA ILE A 101 10.38 17.42 -12.09
C ILE A 101 10.26 15.92 -11.81
N LEU A 102 11.03 15.42 -10.83
CA LEU A 102 10.98 14.01 -10.44
C LEU A 102 9.62 13.61 -9.88
N GLU A 103 8.97 14.47 -9.12
CA GLU A 103 7.62 14.20 -8.59
C GLU A 103 6.59 14.11 -9.72
N ASN A 104 6.65 15.02 -10.71
CA ASN A 104 5.78 14.97 -11.88
C ASN A 104 5.97 13.70 -12.72
N VAL A 105 7.20 13.22 -12.84
CA VAL A 105 7.49 11.93 -13.50
C VAL A 105 6.94 10.78 -12.67
N LEU A 106 7.17 10.79 -11.36
CA LEU A 106 6.72 9.76 -10.44
C LEU A 106 5.19 9.61 -10.44
N GLN A 107 4.43 10.71 -10.45
CA GLN A 107 2.97 10.68 -10.53
C GLN A 107 2.47 9.99 -11.80
N LYS A 108 3.09 10.27 -12.95
CA LYS A 108 2.75 9.60 -14.21
C LYS A 108 3.09 8.11 -14.17
N ASP A 109 4.25 7.76 -13.62
CA ASP A 109 4.68 6.37 -13.48
C ASP A 109 3.73 5.59 -12.55
N TRP A 110 3.32 6.22 -11.45
CA TRP A 110 2.35 5.65 -10.51
C TRP A 110 1.02 5.36 -11.20
N GLN A 111 0.44 6.35 -11.86
CA GLN A 111 -0.83 6.20 -12.59
C GLN A 111 -0.77 5.11 -13.66
N TYR A 112 0.40 4.88 -14.25
CA TYR A 112 0.58 3.90 -15.31
C TYR A 112 0.65 2.45 -14.81
N CYS A 113 1.26 2.19 -13.67
CA CYS A 113 1.55 0.81 -13.26
C CYS A 113 1.29 0.48 -11.79
N ALA A 114 0.87 1.43 -10.96
CA ALA A 114 0.73 1.22 -9.53
C ALA A 114 -0.63 1.67 -8.97
N THR A 115 -1.06 1.00 -7.92
CA THR A 115 -2.08 1.44 -6.98
C THR A 115 -1.48 1.45 -5.58
N ASP A 116 -2.25 1.79 -4.55
CA ASP A 116 -1.75 1.80 -3.17
C ASP A 116 -1.26 0.41 -2.72
N ASN A 117 -1.85 -0.66 -3.22
CA ASN A 117 -1.59 -2.02 -2.75
C ASN A 117 -0.93 -2.94 -3.77
N GLU A 118 -0.82 -2.55 -5.04
CA GLU A 118 -0.21 -3.39 -6.06
C GLU A 118 0.55 -2.60 -7.14
N ILE A 119 1.57 -3.24 -7.71
CA ILE A 119 2.31 -2.75 -8.90
C ILE A 119 2.27 -3.82 -9.98
N ASP A 120 1.94 -3.43 -11.22
CA ASP A 120 2.11 -4.26 -12.40
C ASP A 120 3.60 -4.30 -12.80
N LEU A 121 4.21 -5.48 -12.68
CA LEU A 121 5.64 -5.66 -12.95
C LEU A 121 5.99 -5.63 -14.43
N LEU A 122 5.03 -5.93 -15.34
CA LEU A 122 5.28 -5.78 -16.77
C LEU A 122 5.32 -4.31 -17.15
N ALA A 123 4.37 -3.53 -16.67
CA ALA A 123 4.36 -2.09 -16.88
C ALA A 123 5.58 -1.42 -16.25
N LEU A 124 5.94 -1.80 -15.01
CA LEU A 124 7.15 -1.32 -14.31
C LEU A 124 8.42 -1.61 -15.12
N SER A 125 8.51 -2.78 -15.77
CA SER A 125 9.70 -3.19 -16.54
C SER A 125 9.96 -2.34 -17.78
N GLN A 126 8.98 -1.56 -18.24
CA GLN A 126 9.14 -0.63 -19.35
C GLN A 126 9.92 0.63 -18.96
N PHE A 127 10.05 0.90 -17.68
CA PHE A 127 10.77 2.06 -17.19
C PHE A 127 12.28 1.79 -17.05
N SER A 128 13.09 2.85 -17.16
CA SER A 128 14.50 2.77 -16.82
C SER A 128 14.71 2.35 -15.37
N ALA A 129 15.86 1.73 -15.07
CA ALA A 129 16.19 1.29 -13.71
C ALA A 129 16.10 2.41 -12.66
N ALA A 130 16.40 3.66 -13.05
CA ALA A 130 16.27 4.82 -12.17
C ALA A 130 14.79 5.11 -11.83
N ARG A 131 13.90 5.11 -12.84
CA ARG A 131 12.45 5.32 -12.64
C ARG A 131 11.84 4.19 -11.81
N GLN A 132 12.22 2.93 -12.10
CA GLN A 132 11.77 1.79 -11.29
C GLN A 132 12.15 1.97 -9.81
N ARG A 133 13.40 2.33 -9.50
CA ARG A 133 13.84 2.57 -8.12
C ARG A 133 13.09 3.72 -7.45
N GLN A 134 12.85 4.82 -8.17
CA GLN A 134 12.09 5.96 -7.65
C GLN A 134 10.65 5.57 -7.32
N LEU A 135 9.97 4.85 -8.23
CA LEU A 135 8.62 4.38 -8.00
C LEU A 135 8.55 3.41 -6.82
N LEU A 136 9.42 2.40 -6.79
CA LEU A 136 9.48 1.44 -5.69
C LEU A 136 9.77 2.11 -4.35
N SER A 137 10.70 3.07 -4.31
CA SER A 137 11.03 3.83 -3.11
C SER A 137 9.82 4.65 -2.61
N ALA A 138 9.07 5.28 -3.51
CA ALA A 138 7.88 6.04 -3.17
C ALA A 138 6.74 5.12 -2.72
N TRP A 139 6.55 4.01 -3.40
CA TRP A 139 5.49 3.05 -3.11
C TRP A 139 5.70 2.32 -1.77
N VAL A 140 6.95 1.95 -1.48
CA VAL A 140 7.30 1.36 -0.17
C VAL A 140 7.13 2.37 0.96
N LYS A 141 7.45 3.65 0.71
CA LYS A 141 7.22 4.71 1.70
C LYS A 141 5.75 4.74 2.15
N GLY A 142 4.81 4.70 1.19
CA GLY A 142 3.39 4.86 1.51
C GLY A 142 3.15 6.05 2.44
N ASP A 143 2.53 5.80 3.60
CA ASP A 143 2.24 6.79 4.64
C ASP A 143 3.39 7.00 5.64
N ASP A 144 4.47 6.22 5.54
CA ASP A 144 5.63 6.37 6.41
C ASP A 144 6.26 7.76 6.26
N GLN A 145 6.86 8.28 7.35
CA GLN A 145 7.50 9.59 7.36
C GLN A 145 8.69 9.67 6.39
N TYR A 146 9.45 8.58 6.26
CA TYR A 146 10.68 8.54 5.48
C TYR A 146 10.64 7.47 4.39
N ARG A 147 11.32 7.74 3.29
CA ARG A 147 11.55 6.74 2.24
C ARG A 147 12.47 5.63 2.75
N PRO A 148 12.33 4.39 2.24
CA PRO A 148 13.25 3.31 2.55
C PRO A 148 14.67 3.66 2.09
N SER A 149 15.67 3.03 2.72
CA SER A 149 17.07 3.15 2.28
C SER A 149 17.25 2.58 0.86
N TYR A 150 18.31 3.02 0.20
CA TYR A 150 18.67 2.51 -1.13
C TYR A 150 18.81 0.97 -1.13
N ASP A 151 19.49 0.42 -0.12
CA ASP A 151 19.71 -1.03 0.02
C ASP A 151 18.39 -1.79 0.19
N MET A 152 17.43 -1.22 0.91
CA MET A 152 16.11 -1.84 1.08
C MET A 152 15.36 -1.94 -0.25
N VAL A 153 15.42 -0.90 -1.09
CA VAL A 153 14.82 -0.94 -2.43
C VAL A 153 15.53 -1.94 -3.32
N GLN A 154 16.85 -2.03 -3.24
CA GLN A 154 17.62 -3.04 -3.97
C GLN A 154 17.26 -4.46 -3.53
N ARG A 155 17.15 -4.71 -2.23
CA ARG A 155 16.70 -6.00 -1.71
C ARG A 155 15.31 -6.36 -2.23
N LEU A 156 14.36 -5.43 -2.24
CA LEU A 156 13.02 -5.66 -2.81
C LEU A 156 13.11 -6.09 -4.28
N GLN A 157 13.96 -5.43 -5.07
CA GLN A 157 14.16 -5.80 -6.47
C GLN A 157 14.78 -7.20 -6.63
N GLN A 158 15.83 -7.51 -5.88
CA GLN A 158 16.59 -8.77 -6.04
C GLN A 158 15.85 -9.96 -5.41
N GLU A 159 15.37 -9.80 -4.18
CA GLU A 159 14.82 -10.91 -3.39
C GLU A 159 13.36 -11.21 -3.74
N VAL A 160 12.59 -10.22 -4.25
CA VAL A 160 11.16 -10.38 -4.54
C VAL A 160 10.87 -10.27 -6.04
N ILE A 161 11.23 -9.14 -6.67
CA ILE A 161 10.82 -8.88 -8.06
C ILE A 161 11.55 -9.81 -9.03
N LEU A 162 12.87 -9.99 -8.86
CA LEU A 162 13.73 -10.82 -9.71
C LEU A 162 13.89 -12.26 -9.22
N ALA A 163 13.25 -12.64 -8.12
CA ALA A 163 13.26 -14.02 -7.64
C ALA A 163 12.73 -14.99 -8.70
N LYS A 164 13.07 -16.27 -8.60
CA LYS A 164 12.59 -17.31 -9.52
C LYS A 164 11.04 -17.34 -9.51
N PRO A 165 10.40 -17.68 -10.66
CA PRO A 165 8.92 -17.66 -10.77
C PRO A 165 8.18 -18.53 -9.77
N ASP A 166 8.78 -19.62 -9.33
CA ASP A 166 8.24 -20.60 -8.36
C ASP A 166 8.55 -20.24 -6.90
N ALA A 167 9.43 -19.26 -6.68
CA ALA A 167 9.78 -18.82 -5.33
C ALA A 167 8.59 -18.09 -4.67
N LYS A 168 8.27 -18.48 -3.43
CA LYS A 168 7.35 -17.74 -2.55
C LYS A 168 8.09 -16.55 -1.93
N ALA A 169 8.61 -15.67 -2.79
CA ALA A 169 9.43 -14.55 -2.37
C ALA A 169 8.58 -13.52 -1.61
N THR A 170 8.98 -13.25 -0.37
CA THR A 170 8.33 -12.29 0.52
C THR A 170 9.40 -11.50 1.23
N LEU A 171 9.28 -10.18 1.26
CA LEU A 171 10.14 -9.29 2.01
C LEU A 171 9.30 -8.47 3.00
N HIS A 172 9.72 -8.44 4.26
CA HIS A 172 9.11 -7.63 5.30
C HIS A 172 9.86 -6.31 5.43
N ILE A 173 9.16 -5.19 5.26
CA ILE A 173 9.70 -3.85 5.45
C ILE A 173 8.70 -3.07 6.30
N ASN A 174 9.14 -2.58 7.46
CA ASN A 174 8.32 -1.87 8.44
C ASN A 174 7.07 -2.69 8.84
N GLN A 175 5.88 -2.19 8.54
CA GLN A 175 4.61 -2.84 8.88
C GLN A 175 4.03 -3.69 7.74
N HIS A 176 4.70 -3.75 6.57
CA HIS A 176 4.17 -4.36 5.37
C HIS A 176 5.01 -5.52 4.86
N TYR A 177 4.33 -6.45 4.23
CA TYR A 177 4.91 -7.58 3.50
C TYR A 177 4.76 -7.34 2.00
N TYR A 178 5.87 -7.46 1.29
CA TYR A 178 5.93 -7.31 -0.16
C TYR A 178 6.02 -8.68 -0.78
N VAL A 179 5.00 -9.04 -1.56
CA VAL A 179 4.85 -10.40 -2.11
C VAL A 179 4.66 -10.31 -3.61
N ARG A 180 5.46 -11.07 -4.36
CA ARG A 180 5.22 -11.23 -5.80
C ARG A 180 4.27 -12.40 -6.03
N TYR A 181 3.21 -12.14 -6.77
CA TYR A 181 2.33 -13.18 -7.26
C TYR A 181 2.03 -12.93 -8.74
N GLN A 182 2.30 -13.93 -9.60
CA GLN A 182 2.24 -13.80 -11.04
C GLN A 182 3.10 -12.61 -11.54
N LYS A 183 2.48 -11.64 -12.20
CA LYS A 183 3.13 -10.47 -12.79
C LYS A 183 2.91 -9.19 -11.97
N LYS A 184 2.53 -9.33 -10.72
CA LYS A 184 2.25 -8.21 -9.82
C LYS A 184 3.05 -8.32 -8.52
N LEU A 185 3.39 -7.16 -7.97
CA LEU A 185 3.93 -7.00 -6.63
C LEU A 185 2.82 -6.46 -5.73
N TYR A 186 2.60 -7.09 -4.59
CA TYR A 186 1.56 -6.71 -3.62
C TYR A 186 2.19 -6.21 -2.33
N ARG A 187 1.55 -5.18 -1.72
CA ARG A 187 1.84 -4.69 -0.38
C ARG A 187 0.72 -5.13 0.54
N LEU A 188 1.05 -5.95 1.53
CA LEU A 188 0.09 -6.60 2.42
C LEU A 188 0.44 -6.31 3.88
N THR A 189 -0.58 -6.17 4.73
CA THR A 189 -0.39 -6.19 6.17
C THR A 189 -0.19 -7.62 6.68
N HIS A 190 0.33 -7.76 7.91
CA HIS A 190 0.46 -9.06 8.57
C HIS A 190 -0.87 -9.82 8.61
N ASP A 191 -1.94 -9.12 8.96
CA ASP A 191 -3.27 -9.72 9.13
C ASP A 191 -3.82 -10.30 7.83
N ILE A 192 -3.58 -9.62 6.71
CA ILE A 192 -3.99 -10.11 5.40
C ILE A 192 -3.16 -11.32 4.97
N LEU A 193 -1.84 -11.25 5.11
CA LEU A 193 -0.95 -12.31 4.65
C LEU A 193 -1.12 -13.61 5.47
N TYR A 194 -1.37 -13.47 6.77
CA TYR A 194 -1.46 -14.59 7.71
C TYR A 194 -2.89 -14.82 8.25
N ALA A 195 -3.91 -14.24 7.64
CA ALA A 195 -5.30 -14.39 8.03
C ALA A 195 -5.75 -15.86 8.14
N GLU A 196 -5.21 -16.74 7.29
CA GLU A 196 -5.51 -18.18 7.35
C GLU A 196 -5.13 -18.81 8.69
N LYS A 197 -4.03 -18.37 9.31
CA LYS A 197 -3.54 -18.86 10.60
C LYS A 197 -4.31 -18.31 11.79
N GLN A 198 -4.94 -17.15 11.62
CA GLN A 198 -5.66 -16.44 12.68
C GLN A 198 -7.19 -16.63 12.60
N SER A 199 -7.67 -17.16 11.48
CA SER A 199 -9.10 -17.25 11.21
C SER A 199 -9.78 -18.26 12.12
N SER A 200 -10.50 -17.75 13.10
CA SER A 200 -11.48 -18.48 13.93
C SER A 200 -12.83 -18.67 13.22
N ILE A 201 -12.86 -18.60 11.87
CA ILE A 201 -14.09 -18.84 11.11
C ILE A 201 -14.58 -20.23 11.50
N ALA A 202 -15.79 -20.30 12.06
CA ALA A 202 -16.41 -21.58 12.36
C ALA A 202 -16.36 -22.47 11.11
N ASN A 203 -15.95 -23.73 11.28
CA ASN A 203 -15.85 -24.66 10.16
C ASN A 203 -17.19 -24.87 9.46
N VAL A 204 -18.28 -24.60 10.19
CA VAL A 204 -19.67 -24.67 9.69
C VAL A 204 -20.47 -23.54 10.32
N SER A 205 -21.20 -22.79 9.54
CA SER A 205 -22.23 -21.85 10.00
C SER A 205 -23.51 -22.12 9.26
N SER A 206 -24.65 -22.09 9.98
CA SER A 206 -25.97 -22.26 9.40
C SER A 206 -26.67 -20.92 9.26
N GLN A 207 -27.30 -20.69 8.11
CA GLN A 207 -27.98 -19.43 7.80
C GLN A 207 -29.28 -19.69 7.03
N TYR A 208 -30.22 -18.77 7.21
CA TYR A 208 -31.44 -18.67 6.39
C TYR A 208 -31.28 -17.53 5.39
N TYR A 209 -31.83 -17.69 4.21
CA TYR A 209 -31.69 -16.73 3.12
C TYR A 209 -33.05 -16.22 2.67
N GLU A 210 -33.12 -14.90 2.39
CA GLU A 210 -34.32 -14.24 1.86
C GLU A 210 -33.92 -13.30 0.72
N ILE A 211 -34.81 -13.12 -0.26
CA ILE A 211 -34.59 -12.20 -1.37
C ILE A 211 -34.41 -10.77 -0.84
N GLY A 212 -33.38 -10.08 -1.33
CA GLY A 212 -33.02 -8.73 -0.91
C GLY A 212 -32.12 -8.67 0.32
N GLN A 213 -31.93 -9.77 1.04
CA GLN A 213 -31.08 -9.86 2.23
C GLN A 213 -29.61 -9.62 1.87
N PHE A 214 -28.91 -8.87 2.75
CA PHE A 214 -27.46 -8.75 2.73
C PHE A 214 -26.85 -9.79 3.66
N ILE A 215 -25.84 -10.49 3.17
CA ILE A 215 -25.05 -11.42 3.97
C ILE A 215 -23.58 -10.99 3.97
N GLN A 216 -22.96 -11.00 5.14
CA GLN A 216 -21.54 -10.79 5.31
C GLN A 216 -20.87 -12.12 5.55
N VAL A 217 -20.00 -12.54 4.64
CA VAL A 217 -19.24 -13.78 4.72
C VAL A 217 -17.75 -13.50 4.60
N ALA A 218 -16.91 -14.48 4.85
CA ALA A 218 -15.46 -14.30 4.75
C ALA A 218 -14.98 -13.85 3.35
N ALA A 219 -15.70 -14.24 2.30
CA ALA A 219 -15.39 -13.90 0.92
C ALA A 219 -15.79 -12.46 0.51
N GLY A 220 -16.61 -11.78 1.30
CA GLY A 220 -17.10 -10.43 1.00
C GLY A 220 -18.56 -10.22 1.41
N LYS A 221 -19.15 -9.11 0.95
CA LYS A 221 -20.54 -8.76 1.17
C LYS A 221 -21.37 -9.15 -0.06
N PHE A 222 -22.40 -9.97 0.15
CA PHE A 222 -23.29 -10.43 -0.89
C PHE A 222 -24.72 -9.97 -0.63
N ARG A 223 -25.51 -9.84 -1.71
CA ARG A 223 -26.94 -9.66 -1.67
C ARG A 223 -27.62 -10.85 -2.33
N ILE A 224 -28.71 -11.32 -1.74
CA ILE A 224 -29.51 -12.40 -2.30
C ILE A 224 -30.45 -11.81 -3.33
N GLU A 225 -30.32 -12.21 -4.58
CA GLU A 225 -31.07 -11.65 -5.70
C GLU A 225 -31.71 -12.74 -6.54
N SER A 226 -32.91 -12.43 -7.09
CA SER A 226 -33.55 -13.28 -8.11
C SER A 226 -32.72 -13.22 -9.39
N GLN A 227 -32.52 -14.37 -10.00
CA GLN A 227 -31.75 -14.56 -11.25
C GLN A 227 -32.53 -15.41 -12.25
N THR A 228 -32.21 -15.26 -13.53
CA THR A 228 -32.83 -16.11 -14.60
C THR A 228 -32.59 -17.59 -14.35
N ILE A 229 -31.42 -17.93 -13.83
CA ILE A 229 -31.02 -19.28 -13.42
C ILE A 229 -30.40 -19.16 -12.04
N GLY A 230 -30.80 -20.01 -11.10
CA GLY A 230 -30.30 -19.93 -9.73
C GLY A 230 -30.77 -21.09 -8.87
N LEU A 231 -30.56 -20.94 -7.58
CA LEU A 231 -31.03 -21.88 -6.57
C LEU A 231 -32.56 -21.81 -6.44
N SER A 232 -33.20 -22.93 -6.27
CA SER A 232 -34.66 -23.03 -6.14
C SER A 232 -35.19 -22.14 -5.01
N PRO A 233 -36.29 -21.37 -5.23
CA PRO A 233 -36.98 -20.64 -4.18
C PRO A 233 -37.40 -21.52 -3.00
N LYS A 234 -37.54 -22.84 -3.17
CA LYS A 234 -37.84 -23.80 -2.09
C LYS A 234 -36.74 -23.85 -1.01
N LEU A 235 -35.55 -23.34 -1.32
CA LEU A 235 -34.45 -23.24 -0.38
C LEU A 235 -34.50 -21.97 0.47
N LEU A 236 -35.33 -20.99 0.09
CA LEU A 236 -35.56 -19.79 0.91
C LEU A 236 -36.28 -20.18 2.21
N GLY A 237 -35.84 -19.63 3.32
CA GLY A 237 -36.34 -19.99 4.65
C GLY A 237 -35.93 -21.38 5.15
N ARG A 238 -35.11 -22.13 4.39
CA ARG A 238 -34.46 -23.34 4.89
C ARG A 238 -33.08 -23.02 5.47
N GLU A 239 -32.67 -23.85 6.41
CA GLU A 239 -31.33 -23.81 6.96
C GLU A 239 -30.30 -24.33 5.96
N LEU A 240 -29.46 -23.46 5.43
CA LEU A 240 -28.35 -23.81 4.57
C LEU A 240 -27.04 -23.67 5.34
N ARG A 241 -26.08 -24.53 5.08
CA ARG A 241 -24.78 -24.53 5.77
C ARG A 241 -23.71 -23.93 4.89
N LEU A 242 -22.91 -23.02 5.49
CA LEU A 242 -21.66 -22.57 4.91
C LEU A 242 -20.53 -23.37 5.55
N ILE A 243 -19.79 -24.09 4.75
CA ILE A 243 -18.64 -24.87 5.21
C ILE A 243 -17.34 -24.27 4.68
N LYS A 244 -16.32 -24.26 5.52
CA LYS A 244 -14.98 -23.86 5.13
C LYS A 244 -14.38 -24.90 4.19
N ARG A 245 -13.68 -24.44 3.17
CA ARG A 245 -12.91 -25.29 2.28
C ARG A 245 -11.83 -26.07 3.05
N GLN A 246 -11.75 -27.37 2.85
CA GLN A 246 -10.76 -28.26 3.49
C GLN A 246 -9.64 -28.73 2.54
N GLY A 247 -9.91 -28.65 1.22
CA GLY A 247 -9.00 -29.15 0.17
C GLY A 247 -9.44 -30.51 -0.36
N GLY A 248 -9.21 -30.72 -1.66
CA GLY A 248 -9.62 -31.96 -2.32
C GLY A 248 -11.06 -31.97 -2.86
N GLU A 249 -11.83 -30.91 -2.61
CA GLU A 249 -13.20 -30.79 -3.08
C GLU A 249 -13.25 -30.77 -4.61
N LYS A 250 -14.30 -31.43 -5.14
CA LYS A 250 -14.68 -31.38 -6.56
C LYS A 250 -16.00 -30.68 -6.69
N ILE A 251 -16.13 -29.82 -7.68
CA ILE A 251 -17.37 -29.11 -8.00
C ILE A 251 -17.76 -29.36 -9.44
N HIS A 252 -19.05 -29.59 -9.67
CA HIS A 252 -19.65 -29.54 -10.99
C HIS A 252 -20.26 -28.14 -11.16
N LEU A 253 -19.56 -27.26 -11.84
CA LEU A 253 -20.04 -25.88 -12.07
C LEU A 253 -21.19 -25.89 -13.07
N TYR A 254 -22.23 -25.11 -12.80
CA TYR A 254 -23.35 -24.97 -13.73
C TYR A 254 -22.84 -24.44 -15.10
N GLY A 255 -23.30 -25.04 -16.16
CA GLY A 255 -22.87 -24.70 -17.53
C GLY A 255 -21.52 -25.29 -17.97
N ARG A 256 -20.83 -26.05 -17.10
CA ARG A 256 -19.60 -26.78 -17.47
C ARG A 256 -19.81 -28.29 -17.42
N VAL A 257 -19.11 -29.02 -18.27
CA VAL A 257 -19.17 -30.47 -18.30
C VAL A 257 -18.27 -31.09 -17.24
N GLY A 258 -18.84 -31.99 -16.43
CA GLY A 258 -18.10 -32.84 -15.49
C GLY A 258 -17.67 -32.16 -14.17
N HIS A 259 -17.10 -33.01 -13.31
CA HIS A 259 -16.61 -32.57 -11.98
C HIS A 259 -15.17 -32.10 -12.07
N TRP A 260 -14.90 -30.90 -11.54
CA TRP A 260 -13.59 -30.28 -11.56
C TRP A 260 -13.04 -30.15 -10.13
N PRO A 261 -11.73 -30.33 -9.93
CA PRO A 261 -11.13 -29.94 -8.64
C PRO A 261 -11.38 -28.47 -8.36
N LEU A 262 -11.95 -28.14 -7.20
CA LEU A 262 -12.21 -26.74 -6.80
C LEU A 262 -10.93 -25.90 -6.84
N LYS A 263 -9.77 -26.52 -6.53
CA LYS A 263 -8.45 -25.88 -6.65
C LYS A 263 -8.21 -25.32 -8.06
N LYS A 264 -8.64 -26.04 -9.11
CA LYS A 264 -8.43 -25.59 -10.50
C LYS A 264 -9.34 -24.41 -10.83
N ALA A 265 -10.60 -24.41 -10.38
CA ALA A 265 -11.51 -23.28 -10.54
C ALA A 265 -10.98 -22.01 -9.83
N ILE A 266 -10.42 -22.15 -8.62
CA ILE A 266 -9.78 -21.07 -7.86
C ILE A 266 -8.57 -20.50 -8.61
N GLN A 267 -7.77 -21.34 -9.26
CA GLN A 267 -6.61 -20.91 -10.05
C GLN A 267 -7.04 -20.18 -11.33
N GLU A 268 -8.06 -20.70 -12.05
CA GLU A 268 -8.62 -20.06 -13.25
C GLU A 268 -9.22 -18.68 -12.92
N ALA A 269 -9.92 -18.57 -11.78
CA ALA A 269 -10.46 -17.30 -11.30
C ALA A 269 -9.38 -16.34 -10.75
N GLN A 270 -8.11 -16.75 -10.76
CA GLN A 270 -6.96 -15.96 -10.31
C GLN A 270 -7.11 -15.43 -8.86
N ILE A 271 -7.77 -16.20 -7.97
CA ILE A 271 -7.90 -15.80 -6.58
C ILE A 271 -6.53 -15.85 -5.92
N LEU A 272 -6.19 -14.70 -5.31
CA LEU A 272 -4.90 -14.47 -4.66
C LEU A 272 -4.68 -15.50 -3.53
N PRO A 273 -3.46 -16.01 -3.34
CA PRO A 273 -3.18 -17.04 -2.34
C PRO A 273 -3.66 -16.72 -0.93
N TRP A 274 -3.47 -15.48 -0.49
CA TRP A 274 -3.87 -15.01 0.84
C TRP A 274 -5.37 -14.76 1.01
N LEU A 275 -6.15 -14.81 -0.08
CA LEU A 275 -7.63 -14.73 -0.03
C LEU A 275 -8.30 -16.10 -0.15
N ARG A 276 -7.54 -17.18 -0.42
CA ARG A 276 -8.14 -18.50 -0.66
C ARG A 276 -8.78 -19.11 0.58
N HIS A 277 -8.36 -18.70 1.76
CA HIS A 277 -8.94 -19.14 3.04
C HIS A 277 -10.36 -18.58 3.26
N THR A 278 -10.73 -17.49 2.57
CA THR A 278 -12.07 -16.88 2.69
C THR A 278 -13.15 -17.64 1.90
N ILE A 279 -12.75 -18.57 1.04
CA ILE A 279 -13.68 -19.34 0.19
C ILE A 279 -14.52 -20.25 1.06
N GLN A 280 -15.85 -20.17 0.90
CA GLN A 280 -16.83 -20.99 1.61
C GLN A 280 -17.74 -21.70 0.62
N ILE A 281 -18.17 -22.89 0.99
CA ILE A 281 -19.03 -23.75 0.17
C ILE A 281 -20.43 -23.73 0.79
N LEU A 282 -21.44 -23.40 0.00
CA LEU A 282 -22.85 -23.44 0.38
C LEU A 282 -23.38 -24.84 0.13
N VAL A 283 -23.98 -25.47 1.16
CA VAL A 283 -24.51 -26.83 1.08
C VAL A 283 -25.86 -26.96 1.76
N VAL A 284 -26.68 -27.92 1.26
CA VAL A 284 -27.90 -28.40 1.90
C VAL A 284 -27.90 -29.95 1.80
N ASP A 285 -28.25 -30.62 2.89
CA ASP A 285 -28.35 -32.10 2.93
C ASP A 285 -27.14 -32.82 2.27
N ASN A 286 -25.93 -32.31 2.50
CA ASN A 286 -24.66 -32.75 1.89
C ASN A 286 -24.53 -32.50 0.38
N VAL A 287 -25.50 -31.83 -0.26
CA VAL A 287 -25.43 -31.42 -1.66
C VAL A 287 -24.76 -30.05 -1.77
N MET A 288 -23.74 -29.91 -2.59
CA MET A 288 -23.10 -28.64 -2.86
C MET A 288 -23.96 -27.79 -3.77
N LEU A 289 -24.39 -26.61 -3.28
CA LEU A 289 -25.19 -25.66 -4.03
C LEU A 289 -24.34 -24.65 -4.79
N GLY A 290 -23.18 -24.34 -4.27
CA GLY A 290 -22.25 -23.40 -4.90
C GLY A 290 -21.11 -22.99 -3.97
N VAL A 291 -20.29 -22.05 -4.45
CA VAL A 291 -19.09 -21.55 -3.75
C VAL A 291 -19.13 -20.04 -3.70
N LEU A 292 -19.04 -19.48 -2.49
CA LEU A 292 -18.82 -18.06 -2.25
C LEU A 292 -17.33 -17.77 -2.28
N SER A 293 -16.94 -16.88 -3.17
CA SER A 293 -15.54 -16.51 -3.37
C SER A 293 -15.38 -14.98 -3.46
N PRO A 294 -14.16 -14.43 -3.27
CA PRO A 294 -13.90 -13.00 -3.50
C PRO A 294 -14.19 -12.52 -4.93
N LYS A 295 -14.43 -13.42 -5.86
CA LYS A 295 -14.80 -13.14 -7.26
C LYS A 295 -16.27 -13.41 -7.57
N GLY A 296 -17.09 -13.57 -6.54
CA GLY A 296 -18.53 -13.84 -6.66
C GLY A 296 -18.93 -15.26 -6.30
N PHE A 297 -20.20 -15.56 -6.53
CA PHE A 297 -20.81 -16.87 -6.30
C PHE A 297 -20.68 -17.75 -7.54
N TRP A 298 -20.22 -18.97 -7.34
CA TRP A 298 -20.14 -19.98 -8.39
C TRP A 298 -21.22 -21.02 -8.15
N LEU A 299 -22.25 -21.01 -9.00
CA LEU A 299 -23.37 -21.93 -8.91
C LEU A 299 -22.92 -23.36 -9.27
N ALA A 300 -23.21 -24.33 -8.41
CA ALA A 300 -23.00 -25.73 -8.69
C ALA A 300 -24.21 -26.34 -9.43
N HIS A 301 -23.96 -27.30 -10.30
CA HIS A 301 -25.01 -28.12 -10.92
C HIS A 301 -25.58 -29.06 -9.86
N SER A 302 -26.89 -28.97 -9.61
CA SER A 302 -27.63 -29.82 -8.66
C SER A 302 -29.12 -29.80 -9.02
N ASP A 303 -29.89 -30.71 -8.42
CA ASP A 303 -31.36 -30.76 -8.56
C ASP A 303 -32.07 -29.54 -7.94
N TYR A 304 -31.33 -28.69 -7.26
CA TYR A 304 -31.81 -27.43 -6.67
C TYR A 304 -31.63 -26.23 -7.59
N VAL A 305 -31.18 -26.40 -8.83
CA VAL A 305 -31.01 -25.30 -9.80
C VAL A 305 -32.19 -25.27 -10.74
N GLU A 306 -32.85 -24.10 -10.85
CA GLU A 306 -33.98 -23.91 -11.71
C GLU A 306 -34.04 -22.50 -12.34
N HIS A 307 -34.92 -22.35 -13.35
CA HIS A 307 -35.25 -21.04 -13.91
C HIS A 307 -36.04 -20.19 -12.92
N GLY A 308 -35.73 -18.88 -12.85
CA GLY A 308 -36.36 -17.97 -11.89
C GLY A 308 -35.88 -18.18 -10.45
N GLY A 309 -34.74 -18.86 -10.27
CA GLY A 309 -34.13 -19.05 -8.96
C GLY A 309 -33.43 -17.82 -8.40
N TRP A 310 -32.66 -18.01 -7.34
CA TRP A 310 -31.90 -16.93 -6.67
C TRP A 310 -30.41 -17.25 -6.56
N GLN A 311 -29.60 -16.24 -6.43
CA GLN A 311 -28.16 -16.39 -6.18
C GLN A 311 -27.65 -15.28 -5.23
N PRO A 312 -26.60 -15.57 -4.44
CA PRO A 312 -25.81 -14.52 -3.79
C PRO A 312 -25.01 -13.74 -4.86
N VAL A 313 -25.24 -12.43 -4.95
CA VAL A 313 -24.51 -11.52 -5.84
C VAL A 313 -23.50 -10.72 -5.02
N LEU A 314 -22.24 -10.76 -5.41
CA LEU A 314 -21.18 -10.01 -4.72
C LEU A 314 -21.39 -8.51 -4.94
N ILE A 315 -21.41 -7.74 -3.83
CA ILE A 315 -21.55 -6.29 -3.85
C ILE A 315 -20.19 -5.61 -3.62
N SER A 316 -19.42 -6.14 -2.66
CA SER A 316 -18.05 -5.70 -2.42
C SER A 316 -17.22 -6.91 -2.01
N ASP A 317 -16.04 -7.07 -2.59
CA ASP A 317 -15.15 -8.15 -2.20
C ASP A 317 -14.35 -7.78 -0.93
N CYS A 318 -13.80 -8.80 -0.24
CA CYS A 318 -12.93 -8.58 0.90
C CYS A 318 -11.52 -8.10 0.50
N GLY A 319 -11.26 -8.00 -0.80
CA GLY A 319 -9.99 -7.55 -1.37
C GLY A 319 -9.97 -6.08 -1.79
N ASP A 320 -11.09 -5.36 -1.60
CA ASP A 320 -11.15 -3.93 -1.89
C ASP A 320 -10.56 -3.13 -0.72
N PHE A 321 -9.22 -3.09 -0.66
CA PHE A 321 -8.44 -2.42 0.39
C PHE A 321 -8.54 -0.89 0.33
N SER A 322 -9.29 -0.33 -0.64
CA SER A 322 -9.44 1.11 -0.83
C SER A 322 -10.43 1.77 0.14
N GLN A 323 -11.19 1.00 0.95
CA GLN A 323 -12.23 1.54 1.84
C GLN A 323 -11.98 1.36 3.35
N GLN A 324 -10.79 0.98 3.78
CA GLN A 324 -10.41 1.22 5.18
C GLN A 324 -9.77 2.61 5.33
N SER A 325 -10.46 3.65 4.87
CA SER A 325 -10.26 4.99 5.38
C SER A 325 -10.76 5.00 6.83
N PHE A 326 -9.84 5.17 7.74
CA PHE A 326 -10.10 5.47 9.14
C PHE A 326 -11.13 6.61 9.24
N SER A 327 -12.35 6.28 9.63
CA SER A 327 -13.24 7.23 10.31
C SER A 327 -12.59 7.48 11.67
N HIS A 328 -11.76 8.51 11.77
CA HIS A 328 -11.51 9.17 13.03
C HIS A 328 -12.77 9.99 13.32
N ASP A 329 -13.64 9.42 14.13
CA ASP A 329 -14.64 10.17 14.88
C ASP A 329 -13.89 11.10 15.83
N GLU A 330 -14.30 12.37 15.82
CA GLU A 330 -14.22 13.53 16.72
C GLU A 330 -13.13 13.59 17.80
#